data_0b0a1e67adfb09260af48b966548b694
#
_entry.id   0b0a1e67adfb09260af48b966548b694
#
_cell.length_a   1.000
_cell.length_b   1.000
_cell.length_c   1.000
_cell.angle_alpha   90.00
_cell.angle_beta   90.00
_cell.angle_gamma   90.00
#
_symmetry.space_group_name_H-M   'P 1'
#
loop_
_entity.id
_entity.type
_entity.pdbx_description
1 polymer ?
#
loop_
_entity_poly.entity_id
_entity_poly.type
_entity_poly.pdbx_seq_one_letter_code
_entity_poly.pdbx_strand_id
1 'polypeptide(L)'
;MCIILLFTACQSAPASSGGADKPQSIASEPSAAEIATLTARLVDISGNQLLLAGEDDGVYRCARPEDAPDDLIPGMTVDVTYGGYIKAIYPSEPDDVQKITVREGETDGRCALYLSVLQELFNTDEALQSDTEYVSVDLTETPLTKGEIQAIAWRFGEL
;
A
#
# COMPACT_ATOMS: atom_id res chain seq x y z
N MET A 1 -39.32 15.31 -15.78
CA MET A 1 -38.99 15.89 -17.09
C MET A 1 -37.96 14.97 -17.73
N CYS A 2 -38.45 14.07 -18.59
CA CYS A 2 -37.67 13.04 -19.28
C CYS A 2 -37.18 13.58 -20.61
N ILE A 3 -35.89 13.52 -20.89
CA ILE A 3 -35.34 13.81 -22.22
C ILE A 3 -34.80 12.50 -22.77
N ILE A 4 -35.50 12.00 -23.78
CA ILE A 4 -35.08 10.85 -24.59
C ILE A 4 -34.34 11.40 -25.80
N LEU A 5 -33.10 11.01 -26.01
CA LEU A 5 -32.37 11.27 -27.26
C LEU A 5 -32.25 9.99 -28.07
N LEU A 6 -32.97 9.98 -29.19
CA LEU A 6 -32.88 8.95 -30.22
C LEU A 6 -31.68 9.23 -31.13
N PHE A 7 -30.82 8.28 -31.34
CA PHE A 7 -29.83 8.29 -32.42
C PHE A 7 -30.21 7.32 -33.51
N THR A 8 -30.44 7.90 -34.68
CA THR A 8 -30.82 7.26 -35.93
C THR A 8 -29.57 6.65 -36.59
N ALA A 9 -29.68 5.39 -36.99
CA ALA A 9 -28.69 4.69 -37.79
C ALA A 9 -28.76 5.17 -39.27
N CYS A 10 -27.60 5.38 -39.89
CA CYS A 10 -27.47 5.39 -41.33
C CYS A 10 -26.50 4.29 -41.77
N GLN A 11 -27.05 3.28 -42.43
CA GLN A 11 -26.29 2.29 -43.22
C GLN A 11 -25.96 2.89 -44.57
N SER A 12 -24.77 2.66 -45.07
CA SER A 12 -24.45 2.59 -46.49
C SER A 12 -23.15 1.85 -46.71
N ALA A 13 -23.24 0.65 -47.28
CA ALA A 13 -22.12 0.01 -47.96
C ALA A 13 -22.14 0.42 -49.45
N PRO A 14 -21.01 0.43 -50.16
CA PRO A 14 -20.79 -0.70 -51.05
C PRO A 14 -19.31 -1.21 -51.09
N ALA A 15 -19.19 -2.43 -51.54
CA ALA A 15 -18.00 -3.21 -51.77
C ALA A 15 -17.05 -2.63 -52.84
N SER A 16 -15.74 -2.86 -52.71
CA SER A 16 -14.91 -3.54 -53.72
C SER A 16 -13.40 -3.61 -53.38
N SER A 17 -12.86 -4.79 -53.55
CA SER A 17 -11.54 -5.18 -54.07
C SER A 17 -10.26 -4.83 -53.29
N GLY A 18 -9.62 -5.91 -52.79
CA GLY A 18 -8.25 -6.30 -53.12
C GLY A 18 -7.10 -5.47 -52.63
N GLY A 19 -6.48 -5.94 -51.57
CA GLY A 19 -5.17 -5.50 -51.14
C GLY A 19 -4.74 -6.34 -49.93
N ALA A 20 -3.84 -7.30 -50.14
CA ALA A 20 -3.21 -8.01 -49.05
C ALA A 20 -2.23 -7.07 -48.37
N ASP A 21 -2.68 -6.42 -47.30
CA ASP A 21 -1.82 -5.71 -46.38
C ASP A 21 -1.55 -6.59 -45.15
N LYS A 22 -0.27 -6.87 -44.97
CA LYS A 22 0.30 -7.48 -43.80
C LYS A 22 -0.25 -6.77 -42.54
N PRO A 23 -0.64 -7.49 -41.49
CA PRO A 23 -0.87 -6.85 -40.21
C PRO A 23 0.48 -6.28 -39.73
N GLN A 24 0.62 -4.97 -39.81
CA GLN A 24 1.63 -4.24 -39.04
C GLN A 24 1.31 -4.50 -37.56
N SER A 25 2.12 -5.37 -36.97
CA SER A 25 2.22 -5.46 -35.53
C SER A 25 2.64 -4.07 -35.04
N ILE A 26 1.68 -3.31 -34.54
CA ILE A 26 1.94 -2.13 -33.74
C ILE A 26 2.54 -2.70 -32.45
N ALA A 27 3.88 -2.78 -32.44
CA ALA A 27 4.58 -2.90 -31.18
C ALA A 27 4.20 -1.64 -30.40
N SER A 28 3.28 -1.80 -29.45
CA SER A 28 3.05 -0.75 -28.43
C SER A 28 4.39 -0.55 -27.76
N GLU A 29 4.98 0.61 -27.96
CA GLU A 29 6.12 1.06 -27.16
C GLU A 29 5.70 0.88 -25.69
N PRO A 30 6.57 0.33 -24.81
CA PRO A 30 6.27 0.26 -23.40
C PRO A 30 6.00 1.69 -22.95
N SER A 31 4.77 1.98 -22.57
CA SER A 31 4.41 3.21 -21.89
C SER A 31 5.40 3.39 -20.77
N ALA A 32 6.08 4.53 -20.71
CA ALA A 32 6.98 4.85 -19.61
C ALA A 32 6.22 4.53 -18.32
N ALA A 33 6.77 3.67 -17.48
CA ALA A 33 6.14 3.27 -16.23
C ALA A 33 5.75 4.54 -15.48
N GLU A 34 4.47 4.68 -15.19
CA GLU A 34 3.94 5.87 -14.53
C GLU A 34 4.44 5.81 -13.08
N ILE A 35 5.38 6.71 -12.74
CA ILE A 35 5.93 6.80 -11.38
C ILE A 35 4.87 7.43 -10.48
N ALA A 36 4.58 6.80 -9.36
CA ALA A 36 3.64 7.29 -8.35
C ALA A 36 4.32 7.47 -6.99
N THR A 37 3.67 8.21 -6.11
CA THR A 37 4.14 8.43 -4.74
C THR A 37 3.04 8.11 -3.76
N LEU A 38 3.37 7.29 -2.76
CA LEU A 38 2.54 6.97 -1.60
C LEU A 38 3.09 7.70 -0.38
N THR A 39 2.27 8.55 0.24
CA THR A 39 2.59 9.13 1.55
C THR A 39 2.04 8.25 2.64
N ALA A 40 2.89 7.88 3.59
CA ALA A 40 2.51 6.96 4.65
C ALA A 40 3.32 7.20 5.93
N ARG A 41 2.76 6.76 7.06
CA ARG A 41 3.47 6.67 8.32
C ARG A 41 4.19 5.34 8.43
N LEU A 42 5.45 5.37 8.80
CA LEU A 42 6.23 4.17 9.09
C LEU A 42 5.79 3.58 10.44
N VAL A 43 5.21 2.40 10.40
CA VAL A 43 4.67 1.71 11.59
C VAL A 43 5.70 0.78 12.21
N ASP A 44 6.37 -0.03 11.40
CA ASP A 44 7.37 -1.01 11.84
C ASP A 44 8.46 -1.23 10.80
N ILE A 45 9.62 -1.67 11.27
CA ILE A 45 10.76 -2.07 10.44
C ILE A 45 11.17 -3.48 10.87
N SER A 46 11.02 -4.45 9.99
CA SER A 46 11.41 -5.84 10.23
C SER A 46 12.44 -6.30 9.20
N GLY A 47 13.71 -6.31 9.60
CA GLY A 47 14.81 -6.56 8.65
C GLY A 47 14.83 -5.57 7.50
N ASN A 48 14.62 -6.05 6.27
CA ASN A 48 14.55 -5.21 5.07
C ASN A 48 13.11 -4.88 4.65
N GLN A 49 12.12 -5.10 5.52
CA GLN A 49 10.71 -4.82 5.24
C GLN A 49 10.23 -3.63 6.06
N LEU A 50 9.50 -2.76 5.40
CA LEU A 50 8.82 -1.61 6.01
C LEU A 50 7.33 -1.88 6.02
N LEU A 51 6.70 -1.67 7.18
CA LEU A 51 5.25 -1.67 7.35
C LEU A 51 4.76 -0.24 7.47
N LEU A 52 3.81 0.13 6.66
CA LEU A 52 3.36 1.49 6.46
C LEU A 52 1.85 1.60 6.62
N ALA A 53 1.38 2.70 7.23
CA ALA A 53 -0.02 3.12 7.24
C ALA A 53 -0.18 4.36 6.36
N GLY A 54 -0.92 4.24 5.25
CA GLY A 54 -1.16 5.32 4.31
C GLY A 54 -2.13 6.37 4.85
N GLU A 55 -2.09 7.57 4.28
CA GLU A 55 -3.06 8.64 4.57
C GLU A 55 -4.50 8.27 4.15
N ASP A 56 -4.64 7.25 3.30
CA ASP A 56 -5.90 6.67 2.83
C ASP A 56 -6.44 5.55 3.74
N ASP A 57 -5.88 5.39 4.95
CA ASP A 57 -6.12 4.28 5.87
C ASP A 57 -5.69 2.90 5.34
N GLY A 58 -4.98 2.85 4.22
CA GLY A 58 -4.42 1.61 3.68
C GLY A 58 -3.22 1.11 4.47
N VAL A 59 -3.02 -0.22 4.51
CA VAL A 59 -1.83 -0.85 5.06
C VAL A 59 -0.95 -1.33 3.93
N TYR A 60 0.31 -0.94 3.97
CA TYR A 60 1.27 -1.23 2.90
C TYR A 60 2.52 -1.90 3.47
N ARG A 61 3.10 -2.78 2.67
CA ARG A 61 4.40 -3.39 2.96
C ARG A 61 5.30 -3.25 1.75
N CYS A 62 6.54 -2.86 1.95
CA CYS A 62 7.53 -2.81 0.88
C CYS A 62 8.93 -3.16 1.37
N ALA A 63 9.77 -3.61 0.44
CA ALA A 63 11.19 -3.74 0.73
C ALA A 63 11.83 -2.35 0.85
N ARG A 64 12.76 -2.19 1.78
CA ARG A 64 13.59 -1.01 1.93
C ARG A 64 14.59 -0.98 0.76
N PRO A 65 14.59 0.04 -0.12
CA PRO A 65 15.60 0.18 -1.17
C PRO A 65 16.98 0.46 -0.56
N GLU A 66 18.04 0.17 -1.32
CA GLU A 66 19.43 0.30 -0.85
C GLU A 66 19.84 1.75 -0.52
N ASP A 67 19.20 2.71 -1.20
CA ASP A 67 19.43 4.15 -1.01
C ASP A 67 18.47 4.81 -0.02
N ALA A 68 17.66 4.01 0.70
CA ALA A 68 16.79 4.55 1.74
C ALA A 68 17.59 5.15 2.89
N PRO A 69 17.07 6.22 3.54
CA PRO A 69 17.73 6.83 4.69
C PRO A 69 18.06 5.80 5.79
N ASP A 70 19.28 5.89 6.36
CA ASP A 70 19.70 4.96 7.42
C ASP A 70 19.03 5.19 8.77
N ASP A 71 18.54 6.41 8.98
CA ASP A 71 17.93 6.91 10.21
C ASP A 71 16.40 6.75 10.26
N LEU A 72 15.84 5.90 9.40
CA LEU A 72 14.41 5.58 9.44
C LEU A 72 14.03 4.96 10.79
N ILE A 73 13.05 5.56 11.44
CA ILE A 73 12.45 5.03 12.69
C ILE A 73 10.92 5.01 12.59
N PRO A 74 10.25 4.06 13.27
CA PRO A 74 8.79 4.06 13.37
C PRO A 74 8.24 5.39 13.90
N GLY A 75 7.14 5.85 13.31
CA GLY A 75 6.54 7.15 13.59
C GLY A 75 6.90 8.26 12.59
N MET A 76 7.89 8.07 11.76
CA MET A 76 8.20 9.01 10.68
C MET A 76 7.16 8.96 9.56
N THR A 77 6.86 10.10 8.95
CA THR A 77 6.10 10.17 7.71
C THR A 77 7.07 10.10 6.55
N VAL A 78 6.80 9.21 5.61
CA VAL A 78 7.63 8.97 4.44
C VAL A 78 6.85 9.07 3.14
N ASP A 79 7.51 9.51 2.09
CA ASP A 79 7.05 9.40 0.72
C ASP A 79 7.77 8.24 0.05
N VAL A 80 7.00 7.27 -0.43
CA VAL A 80 7.49 6.09 -1.16
C VAL A 80 7.22 6.29 -2.64
N THR A 81 8.27 6.43 -3.43
CA THR A 81 8.20 6.51 -4.89
C THR A 81 8.27 5.10 -5.48
N TYR A 82 7.31 4.75 -6.32
CA TYR A 82 7.17 3.40 -6.88
C TYR A 82 6.66 3.42 -8.32
N GLY A 83 6.67 2.26 -9.00
CA GLY A 83 6.32 2.11 -10.41
C GLY A 83 4.83 2.25 -10.77
N GLY A 84 4.04 2.95 -9.96
CA GLY A 84 2.64 3.31 -10.24
C GLY A 84 1.63 2.18 -10.07
N TYR A 85 2.05 0.97 -9.73
CA TYR A 85 1.19 -0.17 -9.47
C TYR A 85 1.28 -0.62 -8.01
N ILE A 86 0.13 -0.93 -7.41
CA ILE A 86 0.04 -1.51 -6.07
C ILE A 86 -0.65 -2.88 -6.18
N LYS A 87 0.02 -3.92 -5.71
CA LYS A 87 -0.54 -5.27 -5.66
C LYS A 87 -1.69 -5.31 -4.65
N ALA A 88 -2.86 -5.76 -5.10
CA ALA A 88 -4.06 -5.86 -4.29
C ALA A 88 -4.04 -7.15 -3.42
N ILE A 89 -3.06 -7.22 -2.52
CA ILE A 89 -2.93 -8.21 -1.45
C ILE A 89 -3.04 -7.51 -0.10
N TYR A 90 -2.96 -8.21 0.99
CA TYR A 90 -2.98 -7.56 2.31
C TYR A 90 -1.78 -8.02 3.15
N PRO A 91 -0.95 -7.09 3.63
CA PRO A 91 -0.89 -5.67 3.25
C PRO A 91 -0.64 -5.47 1.76
N SER A 92 -1.09 -4.34 1.22
CA SER A 92 -0.86 -3.99 -0.17
C SER A 92 0.63 -3.73 -0.44
N GLU A 93 1.14 -4.10 -1.59
CA GLU A 93 2.55 -3.95 -1.93
C GLU A 93 2.72 -3.00 -3.13
N PRO A 94 3.33 -1.82 -2.93
CA PRO A 94 3.81 -1.00 -4.04
C PRO A 94 4.86 -1.78 -4.85
N ASP A 95 4.68 -1.83 -6.17
CA ASP A 95 5.62 -2.51 -7.07
C ASP A 95 6.77 -1.57 -7.43
N ASP A 96 7.96 -2.12 -7.64
CA ASP A 96 9.15 -1.37 -8.04
C ASP A 96 9.39 -0.11 -7.17
N VAL A 97 9.58 -0.31 -5.87
CA VAL A 97 9.89 0.79 -4.94
C VAL A 97 11.28 1.31 -5.25
N GLN A 98 11.33 2.56 -5.73
CA GLN A 98 12.54 3.19 -6.22
C GLN A 98 13.21 4.06 -5.17
N LYS A 99 12.42 4.74 -4.32
CA LYS A 99 12.96 5.70 -3.36
C LYS A 99 12.06 5.86 -2.15
N ILE A 100 12.68 6.11 -1.00
CA ILE A 100 12.00 6.53 0.22
C ILE A 100 12.59 7.88 0.65
N THR A 101 11.71 8.85 0.92
CA THR A 101 12.11 10.17 1.41
C THR A 101 11.36 10.47 2.70
N VAL A 102 12.07 10.85 3.74
CA VAL A 102 11.44 11.30 5.00
C VAL A 102 10.86 12.69 4.78
N ARG A 103 9.60 12.88 5.14
CA ARG A 103 9.00 14.21 5.20
C ARG A 103 9.49 14.93 6.44
N GLU A 104 9.85 16.18 6.27
CA GLU A 104 10.10 17.06 7.42
C GLU A 104 8.81 17.23 8.23
N GLY A 105 8.89 16.98 9.51
CA GLY A 105 7.75 17.07 10.40
C GLY A 105 8.00 16.38 11.73
N GLU A 106 6.98 16.40 12.57
CA GLU A 106 7.04 15.77 13.88
C GLU A 106 6.90 14.26 13.74
N THR A 107 7.88 13.52 14.28
CA THR A 107 7.80 12.05 14.36
C THR A 107 6.74 11.67 15.39
N ASP A 108 5.71 10.96 14.95
CA ASP A 108 4.67 10.47 15.84
C ASP A 108 5.01 9.08 16.38
N GLY A 109 5.62 9.06 17.56
CA GLY A 109 6.06 7.82 18.21
C GLY A 109 4.94 6.97 18.81
N ARG A 110 3.66 7.37 18.71
CA ARG A 110 2.54 6.66 19.35
C ARG A 110 2.40 5.23 18.82
N CYS A 111 2.47 5.05 17.51
CA CYS A 111 2.36 3.74 16.89
C CYS A 111 3.47 2.78 17.37
N ALA A 112 4.70 3.27 17.41
CA ALA A 112 5.85 2.51 17.91
C ALA A 112 5.73 2.16 19.41
N LEU A 113 5.18 3.09 20.20
CA LEU A 113 4.92 2.84 21.62
C LEU A 113 3.88 1.73 21.82
N TYR A 114 2.75 1.80 21.12
CA TYR A 114 1.73 0.75 21.20
C TYR A 114 2.27 -0.61 20.74
N LEU A 115 3.04 -0.64 19.66
CA LEU A 115 3.68 -1.85 19.17
C LEU A 115 4.62 -2.45 20.22
N SER A 116 5.48 -1.65 20.84
CA SER A 116 6.41 -2.13 21.85
C SER A 116 5.72 -2.67 23.11
N VAL A 117 4.66 -2.00 23.56
CA VAL A 117 3.86 -2.44 24.72
C VAL A 117 3.18 -3.77 24.42
N LEU A 118 2.60 -3.92 23.25
CA LEU A 118 1.95 -5.16 22.86
C LEU A 118 2.97 -6.30 22.70
N GLN A 119 4.13 -6.04 22.10
CA GLN A 119 5.21 -7.03 22.00
C GLN A 119 5.70 -7.48 23.36
N GLU A 120 5.84 -6.57 24.32
CA GLU A 120 6.24 -6.92 25.69
C GLU A 120 5.18 -7.77 26.39
N LEU A 121 3.89 -7.43 26.25
CA LEU A 121 2.79 -8.23 26.76
C LEU A 121 2.80 -9.65 26.17
N PHE A 122 2.95 -9.80 24.87
CA PHE A 122 3.03 -11.09 24.21
C PHE A 122 4.25 -11.93 24.65
N ASN A 123 5.36 -11.28 24.97
CA ASN A 123 6.57 -11.98 25.41
C ASN A 123 6.55 -12.36 26.89
N THR A 124 5.79 -11.64 27.73
CA THR A 124 5.81 -11.83 29.19
C THR A 124 4.61 -12.61 29.72
N ASP A 125 3.51 -12.65 28.98
CA ASP A 125 2.30 -13.33 29.44
C ASP A 125 2.21 -14.75 28.86
N GLU A 126 2.40 -15.77 29.73
CA GLU A 126 2.29 -17.18 29.34
C GLU A 126 0.89 -17.54 28.80
N ALA A 127 -0.16 -16.82 29.22
CA ALA A 127 -1.54 -17.02 28.72
C ALA A 127 -1.67 -16.60 27.24
N LEU A 128 -0.92 -15.57 26.80
CA LEU A 128 -0.88 -15.12 25.41
C LEU A 128 -0.09 -16.07 24.51
N GLN A 129 0.77 -16.90 25.08
CA GLN A 129 1.56 -17.89 24.34
C GLN A 129 0.87 -19.25 24.27
N SER A 130 -0.24 -19.43 25.00
CA SER A 130 -0.99 -20.68 24.98
C SER A 130 -2.07 -20.65 23.90
N ASP A 131 -2.15 -21.71 23.08
CA ASP A 131 -3.13 -21.87 21.99
C ASP A 131 -4.61 -21.89 22.46
N THR A 132 -4.88 -21.65 23.73
CA THR A 132 -6.19 -21.87 24.34
C THR A 132 -6.91 -20.60 24.79
N GLU A 133 -6.27 -19.45 24.86
CA GLU A 133 -6.92 -18.19 25.25
C GLU A 133 -6.68 -17.07 24.23
N TYR A 134 -7.77 -16.52 23.70
CA TYR A 134 -7.71 -15.33 22.84
C TYR A 134 -7.70 -14.09 23.71
N VAL A 135 -6.62 -13.30 23.64
CA VAL A 135 -6.59 -11.96 24.21
C VAL A 135 -7.01 -10.96 23.16
N SER A 136 -8.03 -10.18 23.47
CA SER A 136 -8.50 -9.10 22.61
C SER A 136 -8.00 -7.78 23.20
N VAL A 137 -7.24 -7.03 22.39
CA VAL A 137 -6.81 -5.67 22.71
C VAL A 137 -7.66 -4.71 21.91
N ASP A 138 -8.40 -3.83 22.61
CA ASP A 138 -9.22 -2.80 21.96
C ASP A 138 -8.37 -1.53 21.76
N LEU A 139 -8.10 -1.21 20.50
CA LEU A 139 -7.35 -0.01 20.09
C LEU A 139 -8.28 1.12 19.57
N THR A 140 -9.60 0.94 19.62
CA THR A 140 -10.55 1.90 19.03
C THR A 140 -10.62 3.25 19.77
N GLU A 141 -10.27 3.27 21.06
CA GLU A 141 -10.20 4.51 21.85
C GLU A 141 -8.81 5.17 21.84
N THR A 142 -7.89 4.65 21.03
CA THR A 142 -6.54 5.22 20.93
C THR A 142 -6.52 6.40 19.93
N PRO A 143 -5.54 7.31 20.03
CA PRO A 143 -5.37 8.39 19.05
C PRO A 143 -4.73 7.92 17.73
N LEU A 144 -4.70 6.62 17.46
CA LEU A 144 -4.17 6.03 16.25
C LEU A 144 -5.17 6.15 15.10
N THR A 145 -4.68 6.27 13.88
CA THR A 145 -5.51 6.20 12.68
C THR A 145 -6.00 4.77 12.45
N LYS A 146 -7.03 4.61 11.64
CA LYS A 146 -7.53 3.27 11.27
C LYS A 146 -6.45 2.44 10.57
N GLY A 147 -5.65 3.05 9.69
CA GLY A 147 -4.54 2.38 9.01
C GLY A 147 -3.47 1.91 10.00
N GLU A 148 -3.12 2.72 10.99
CA GLU A 148 -2.17 2.36 12.05
C GLU A 148 -2.67 1.18 12.90
N ILE A 149 -3.96 1.20 13.30
CA ILE A 149 -4.58 0.09 14.03
C ILE A 149 -4.54 -1.21 13.21
N GLN A 150 -4.88 -1.12 11.94
CA GLN A 150 -4.86 -2.28 11.04
C GLN A 150 -3.43 -2.81 10.81
N ALA A 151 -2.45 -1.93 10.68
CA ALA A 151 -1.04 -2.32 10.53
C ALA A 151 -0.52 -3.02 11.78
N ILE A 152 -0.85 -2.50 12.97
CA ILE A 152 -0.52 -3.15 14.25
C ILE A 152 -1.17 -4.52 14.34
N ALA A 153 -2.47 -4.62 14.07
CA ALA A 153 -3.21 -5.89 14.11
C ALA A 153 -2.61 -6.93 13.14
N TRP A 154 -2.22 -6.51 11.95
CA TRP A 154 -1.56 -7.38 10.98
C TRP A 154 -0.20 -7.86 11.51
N ARG A 155 0.61 -6.97 12.08
CA ARG A 155 1.93 -7.32 12.63
C ARG A 155 1.86 -8.38 13.72
N PHE A 156 0.82 -8.35 14.55
CA PHE A 156 0.58 -9.37 15.58
C PHE A 156 -0.05 -10.65 15.04
N GLY A 157 -0.78 -10.60 13.96
CA GLY A 157 -1.33 -11.79 13.31
C GLY A 157 -0.29 -12.64 12.56
N GLU A 158 0.92 -12.11 12.33
CA GLU A 158 2.06 -12.85 11.75
C GLU A 158 2.98 -13.49 12.82
N LEU A 159 2.76 -13.21 14.12
CA LEU A 159 3.49 -13.82 15.22
C LEU A 159 2.80 -15.12 15.66
#